data_94d457931db7e487d60bde2ffaf88471
#
_entry.id   94d457931db7e487d60bde2ffaf88471
#
_cell.length_a   1.000
_cell.length_b   1.000
_cell.length_c   1.000
_cell.angle_alpha   90.00
_cell.angle_beta   90.00
_cell.angle_gamma   90.00
#
_symmetry.space_group_name_H-M   'P 1'
#
loop_
_entity.id
_entity.type
_entity.pdbx_description
1 polymer ?
#
loop_
_entity_poly.entity_id
_entity_poly.type
_entity_poly.pdbx_seq_one_letter_code
_entity_poly.pdbx_strand_id
1 'polypeptide(L)'
;YFELILNENKIYVETDTGDFVKNMRVIESKENEVFYEYLHFMQDIHFERTSIQQEYNDLEASDSLGKQKIKDELIRIDEKVFQRRKQIINENPNLFFSTVVQAMQEPLPRDKMTSETDSVYRNYLYGFYQEHFFDNIDLSNQNIIRTPIYEAKIDRFVEKLTIRHPDSIKFAAQRIIDKSMANEEVFKYTLIKLFNKYARSQYMGMDAVVVHLAERYYLSGKASWADSTQIAKIYERVVNLSSNLIGMKAPELIMQDTSKQYRSLHSLKSKYTVLLFWDVSCSHCKQIMPELKEFINRTPSDSVQVFAVYLGKDIKEWKKFLIENKLPF
;
A
#
# COMPACT_ATOMS: atom_id res chain seq x y z
N TYR A 1 17.86 22.23 -3.23
CA TYR A 1 18.50 21.01 -3.77
C TYR A 1 18.20 20.89 -5.26
N PHE A 2 18.99 20.09 -5.98
CA PHE A 2 18.78 19.72 -7.37
C PHE A 2 19.01 18.21 -7.55
N GLU A 3 18.53 17.66 -8.63
CA GLU A 3 18.63 16.23 -8.96
C GLU A 3 19.43 16.05 -10.24
N LEU A 4 20.21 14.97 -10.30
CA LEU A 4 20.97 14.56 -11.48
C LEU A 4 20.75 13.07 -11.74
N ILE A 5 20.75 12.71 -13.01
CA ILE A 5 20.74 11.32 -13.45
C ILE A 5 22.20 10.87 -13.61
N LEU A 6 22.64 9.96 -12.73
CA LEU A 6 24.00 9.47 -12.68
C LEU A 6 24.16 8.19 -13.51
N ASN A 7 23.95 8.29 -14.82
CA ASN A 7 24.01 7.18 -15.77
C ASN A 7 25.14 7.34 -16.82
N GLU A 8 25.95 8.39 -16.72
CA GLU A 8 27.06 8.69 -17.61
C GLU A 8 28.37 8.80 -16.83
N ASN A 9 29.50 8.52 -17.48
CA ASN A 9 30.83 8.53 -16.84
C ASN A 9 31.30 9.93 -16.43
N LYS A 10 30.79 10.96 -17.10
CA LYS A 10 31.13 12.37 -16.86
C LYS A 10 29.88 13.21 -16.91
N ILE A 11 29.73 14.09 -15.93
CA ILE A 11 28.63 15.03 -15.85
C ILE A 11 29.21 16.37 -15.42
N TYR A 12 29.08 17.38 -16.28
CA TYR A 12 29.46 18.75 -15.98
C TYR A 12 28.23 19.64 -16.03
N VAL A 13 27.95 20.31 -14.91
CA VAL A 13 26.80 21.21 -14.75
C VAL A 13 27.27 22.50 -14.06
N GLU A 14 26.61 23.59 -14.37
CA GLU A 14 26.75 24.89 -13.70
C GLU A 14 25.37 25.37 -13.26
N THR A 15 25.26 25.93 -12.08
CA THR A 15 24.04 26.58 -11.60
C THR A 15 24.40 27.66 -10.58
N ASP A 16 23.46 28.48 -10.18
CA ASP A 16 23.61 29.47 -9.12
C ASP A 16 22.61 29.20 -7.96
N THR A 17 22.80 29.94 -6.88
CA THR A 17 22.00 29.76 -5.65
C THR A 17 20.63 30.43 -5.70
N GLY A 18 20.30 31.16 -6.76
CA GLY A 18 19.01 31.86 -6.87
C GLY A 18 17.87 30.87 -7.18
N ASP A 19 18.07 30.02 -8.18
CA ASP A 19 17.16 28.93 -8.53
C ASP A 19 17.96 27.81 -9.19
N PHE A 20 18.23 26.75 -8.45
CA PHE A 20 19.06 25.64 -8.91
C PHE A 20 18.53 24.95 -10.16
N VAL A 21 17.22 24.85 -10.33
CA VAL A 21 16.62 24.17 -11.48
C VAL A 21 16.56 25.09 -12.68
N LYS A 22 16.05 26.31 -12.51
CA LYS A 22 15.88 27.30 -13.57
C LYS A 22 17.21 27.73 -14.19
N ASN A 23 18.24 27.88 -13.35
CA ASN A 23 19.55 28.37 -13.76
C ASN A 23 20.55 27.25 -14.05
N MET A 24 20.09 25.98 -14.05
CA MET A 24 20.94 24.84 -14.38
C MET A 24 21.35 24.87 -15.85
N ARG A 25 22.65 24.80 -16.06
CA ARG A 25 23.28 24.65 -17.39
C ARG A 25 24.01 23.31 -17.41
N VAL A 26 23.56 22.42 -18.27
CA VAL A 26 24.25 21.15 -18.50
C VAL A 26 25.31 21.38 -19.61
N ILE A 27 26.58 21.13 -19.28
CA ILE A 27 27.71 21.36 -20.20
C ILE A 27 28.10 20.05 -20.89
N GLU A 28 28.16 18.95 -20.12
CA GLU A 28 28.52 17.64 -20.65
C GLU A 28 27.67 16.56 -19.93
N SER A 29 26.57 16.20 -20.52
CA SER A 29 25.71 15.04 -20.15
C SER A 29 24.44 15.07 -20.98
N LYS A 30 24.32 14.20 -21.97
CA LYS A 30 23.10 14.13 -22.80
C LYS A 30 21.85 13.71 -21.96
N GLU A 31 22.06 12.83 -21.01
CA GLU A 31 21.01 12.39 -20.08
C GLU A 31 20.43 13.57 -19.30
N ASN A 32 21.32 14.36 -18.67
CA ASN A 32 20.90 15.51 -17.86
C ASN A 32 20.43 16.71 -18.70
N GLU A 33 20.93 16.89 -19.93
CA GLU A 33 20.41 17.89 -20.85
C GLU A 33 18.91 17.66 -21.11
N VAL A 34 18.52 16.46 -21.54
CA VAL A 34 17.14 16.12 -21.82
C VAL A 34 16.30 16.15 -20.54
N PHE A 35 16.87 15.75 -19.40
CA PHE A 35 16.21 15.82 -18.10
C PHE A 35 15.88 17.25 -17.70
N TYR A 36 16.85 18.19 -17.79
CA TYR A 36 16.61 19.58 -17.42
C TYR A 36 15.71 20.32 -18.40
N GLU A 37 15.79 20.03 -19.70
CA GLU A 37 14.81 20.52 -20.66
C GLU A 37 13.38 20.11 -20.29
N TYR A 38 13.20 18.86 -19.83
CA TYR A 38 11.90 18.39 -19.38
C TYR A 38 11.48 19.05 -18.06
N LEU A 39 12.39 19.27 -17.12
CA LEU A 39 12.08 19.99 -15.87
C LEU A 39 11.63 21.42 -16.13
N HIS A 40 12.32 22.16 -17.02
CA HIS A 40 11.91 23.51 -17.42
C HIS A 40 10.54 23.51 -18.07
N PHE A 41 10.29 22.60 -19.00
CA PHE A 41 8.97 22.42 -19.60
C PHE A 41 7.88 22.15 -18.55
N MET A 42 8.14 21.28 -17.58
CA MET A 42 7.19 20.99 -16.51
C MET A 42 6.96 22.16 -15.54
N GLN A 43 7.96 23.02 -15.37
CA GLN A 43 7.84 24.27 -14.63
C GLN A 43 6.84 25.23 -15.32
N ASP A 44 6.97 25.41 -16.65
CA ASP A 44 6.03 26.22 -17.44
C ASP A 44 4.60 25.63 -17.38
N ILE A 45 4.47 24.31 -17.50
CA ILE A 45 3.19 23.62 -17.33
C ILE A 45 2.58 23.86 -15.94
N HIS A 46 3.41 23.85 -14.90
CA HIS A 46 2.96 24.10 -13.53
C HIS A 46 2.40 25.52 -13.38
N PHE A 47 3.07 26.53 -13.94
CA PHE A 47 2.56 27.91 -13.93
C PHE A 47 1.25 28.04 -14.71
N GLU A 48 1.17 27.44 -15.91
CA GLU A 48 -0.06 27.45 -16.73
C GLU A 48 -1.24 26.81 -15.94
N ARG A 49 -1.04 25.66 -15.31
CA ARG A 49 -2.05 25.00 -14.47
C ARG A 49 -2.45 25.81 -13.25
N THR A 50 -1.52 26.49 -12.60
CA THR A 50 -1.80 27.29 -11.41
C THR A 50 -2.67 28.48 -11.78
N SER A 51 -2.42 29.14 -12.92
CA SER A 51 -3.24 30.24 -13.45
C SER A 51 -4.67 29.77 -13.72
N ILE A 52 -4.82 28.64 -14.41
CA ILE A 52 -6.12 28.05 -14.73
C ILE A 52 -6.89 27.65 -13.46
N GLN A 53 -6.19 27.12 -12.44
CA GLN A 53 -6.82 26.78 -11.17
C GLN A 53 -7.31 28.02 -10.42
N GLN A 54 -6.61 29.15 -10.50
CA GLN A 54 -7.08 30.42 -9.95
C GLN A 54 -8.33 30.89 -10.68
N GLU A 55 -8.33 30.89 -12.02
CA GLU A 55 -9.51 31.23 -12.81
C GLU A 55 -10.72 30.34 -12.46
N TYR A 56 -10.51 29.03 -12.25
CA TYR A 56 -11.57 28.10 -11.82
C TYR A 56 -12.16 28.49 -10.46
N ASN A 57 -11.31 28.89 -9.53
CA ASN A 57 -11.74 29.26 -8.18
C ASN A 57 -12.54 30.59 -8.15
N ASP A 58 -12.27 31.46 -9.13
CA ASP A 58 -12.94 32.77 -9.28
C ASP A 58 -14.29 32.65 -10.02
N LEU A 59 -14.61 31.51 -10.64
CA LEU A 59 -15.87 31.27 -11.31
C LEU A 59 -17.02 31.10 -10.32
N GLU A 60 -18.16 31.69 -10.63
CA GLU A 60 -19.41 31.42 -9.91
C GLU A 60 -19.81 29.92 -10.04
N ALA A 61 -20.48 29.42 -9.00
CA ALA A 61 -20.92 28.01 -8.99
C ALA A 61 -21.86 27.69 -10.16
N SER A 62 -22.61 28.68 -10.66
CA SER A 62 -23.57 28.61 -11.78
C SER A 62 -22.93 28.67 -13.16
N ASP A 63 -21.66 29.11 -13.29
CA ASP A 63 -21.03 29.30 -14.60
C ASP A 63 -20.54 27.95 -15.17
N SER A 64 -21.47 27.24 -15.79
CA SER A 64 -21.18 25.94 -16.43
C SER A 64 -20.32 26.07 -17.69
N LEU A 65 -20.44 27.20 -18.43
CA LEU A 65 -19.63 27.43 -19.63
C LEU A 65 -18.18 27.74 -19.30
N GLY A 66 -17.92 28.56 -18.28
CA GLY A 66 -16.57 28.83 -17.78
C GLY A 66 -15.90 27.56 -17.30
N LYS A 67 -16.59 26.74 -16.51
CA LYS A 67 -16.06 25.43 -16.04
C LYS A 67 -15.74 24.48 -17.19
N GLN A 68 -16.57 24.47 -18.26
CA GLN A 68 -16.28 23.62 -19.43
C GLN A 68 -15.04 24.11 -20.18
N LYS A 69 -14.86 25.42 -20.37
CA LYS A 69 -13.64 25.98 -21.01
C LYS A 69 -12.39 25.61 -20.25
N ILE A 70 -12.41 25.76 -18.93
CA ILE A 70 -11.27 25.36 -18.07
C ILE A 70 -10.95 23.88 -18.21
N LYS A 71 -11.98 23.04 -18.22
CA LYS A 71 -11.77 21.58 -18.44
C LYS A 71 -11.12 21.31 -19.79
N ASP A 72 -11.55 21.97 -20.84
CA ASP A 72 -10.98 21.83 -22.19
C ASP A 72 -9.52 22.31 -22.24
N GLU A 73 -9.18 23.38 -21.51
CA GLU A 73 -7.79 23.85 -21.37
C GLU A 73 -6.91 22.86 -20.60
N LEU A 74 -7.38 22.28 -19.51
CA LEU A 74 -6.66 21.26 -18.78
C LEU A 74 -6.40 20.02 -19.65
N ILE A 75 -7.35 19.62 -20.49
CA ILE A 75 -7.16 18.52 -21.45
C ILE A 75 -6.05 18.88 -22.46
N ARG A 76 -6.01 20.14 -22.95
CA ARG A 76 -4.93 20.56 -23.86
C ARG A 76 -3.56 20.54 -23.20
N ILE A 77 -3.47 20.93 -21.95
CA ILE A 77 -2.23 20.85 -21.17
C ILE A 77 -1.78 19.40 -21.01
N ASP A 78 -2.73 18.50 -20.67
CA ASP A 78 -2.42 17.06 -20.56
C ASP A 78 -1.89 16.51 -21.89
N GLU A 79 -2.48 16.91 -23.02
CA GLU A 79 -2.00 16.55 -24.35
C GLU A 79 -0.60 17.11 -24.64
N LYS A 80 -0.32 18.38 -24.29
CA LYS A 80 1.05 18.93 -24.41
C LYS A 80 2.08 18.09 -23.67
N VAL A 81 1.76 17.71 -22.42
CA VAL A 81 2.66 16.87 -21.60
C VAL A 81 2.83 15.49 -22.22
N PHE A 82 1.75 14.88 -22.70
CA PHE A 82 1.78 13.58 -23.37
C PHE A 82 2.68 13.61 -24.63
N GLN A 83 2.51 14.61 -25.49
CA GLN A 83 3.30 14.76 -26.71
C GLN A 83 4.79 15.01 -26.39
N ARG A 84 5.11 15.86 -25.39
CA ARG A 84 6.50 16.08 -24.98
C ARG A 84 7.16 14.78 -24.48
N ARG A 85 6.46 14.01 -23.68
CA ARG A 85 6.96 12.70 -23.21
C ARG A 85 7.20 11.72 -24.36
N LYS A 86 6.25 11.64 -25.30
CA LYS A 86 6.39 10.81 -26.49
C LYS A 86 7.57 11.24 -27.36
N GLN A 87 7.79 12.55 -27.53
CA GLN A 87 8.93 13.09 -28.22
C GLN A 87 10.25 12.66 -27.57
N ILE A 88 10.38 12.81 -26.24
CA ILE A 88 11.59 12.42 -25.50
C ILE A 88 11.92 10.95 -25.73
N ILE A 89 10.91 10.07 -25.61
CA ILE A 89 11.09 8.62 -25.80
C ILE A 89 11.54 8.27 -27.21
N ASN A 90 10.94 8.91 -28.23
CA ASN A 90 11.25 8.62 -29.63
C ASN A 90 12.61 9.17 -30.09
N GLU A 91 12.97 10.37 -29.63
CA GLU A 91 14.22 11.02 -30.01
C GLU A 91 15.43 10.50 -29.25
N ASN A 92 15.21 9.97 -28.04
CA ASN A 92 16.28 9.53 -27.14
C ASN A 92 16.04 8.09 -26.60
N PRO A 93 15.82 7.08 -27.44
CA PRO A 93 15.40 5.74 -27.01
C PRO A 93 16.42 5.01 -26.12
N ASN A 94 17.69 5.43 -26.17
CA ASN A 94 18.77 4.79 -25.43
C ASN A 94 19.08 5.46 -24.09
N LEU A 95 18.44 6.59 -23.76
CA LEU A 95 18.63 7.26 -22.48
C LEU A 95 17.83 6.57 -21.39
N PHE A 96 18.40 6.45 -20.20
CA PHE A 96 17.67 5.97 -19.03
C PHE A 96 16.49 6.89 -18.67
N PHE A 97 16.65 8.20 -18.88
CA PHE A 97 15.56 9.15 -18.66
C PHE A 97 14.35 8.86 -19.56
N SER A 98 14.53 8.39 -20.77
CA SER A 98 13.41 7.95 -21.62
C SER A 98 12.66 6.75 -21.02
N THR A 99 13.36 5.80 -20.39
CA THR A 99 12.74 4.71 -19.63
C THR A 99 11.94 5.26 -18.43
N VAL A 100 12.47 6.27 -17.74
CA VAL A 100 11.77 6.94 -16.62
C VAL A 100 10.52 7.66 -17.12
N VAL A 101 10.61 8.42 -18.21
CA VAL A 101 9.48 9.13 -18.83
C VAL A 101 8.40 8.16 -19.32
N GLN A 102 8.81 7.03 -19.89
CA GLN A 102 7.88 5.96 -20.27
C GLN A 102 7.16 5.39 -19.04
N ALA A 103 7.88 5.13 -17.96
CA ALA A 103 7.32 4.66 -16.71
C ALA A 103 6.35 5.66 -16.04
N MET A 104 6.46 6.97 -16.31
CA MET A 104 5.51 7.99 -15.85
C MET A 104 4.16 7.91 -16.57
N GLN A 105 4.11 7.31 -17.77
CA GLN A 105 2.87 7.21 -18.52
C GLN A 105 1.94 6.17 -17.90
N GLU A 106 0.65 6.49 -17.91
CA GLU A 106 -0.38 5.53 -17.55
C GLU A 106 -0.88 4.80 -18.78
N PRO A 107 -1.30 3.53 -18.65
CA PRO A 107 -1.96 2.86 -19.73
C PRO A 107 -3.29 3.57 -20.04
N LEU A 108 -3.60 3.70 -21.31
CA LEU A 108 -4.81 4.37 -21.77
C LEU A 108 -5.94 3.34 -21.94
N PRO A 109 -6.99 3.38 -21.11
CA PRO A 109 -8.18 2.56 -21.34
C PRO A 109 -8.93 3.04 -22.59
N ARG A 110 -9.79 2.19 -23.15
CA ARG A 110 -10.74 2.62 -24.19
C ARG A 110 -11.74 3.61 -23.62
N ASP A 111 -12.34 4.40 -24.48
CA ASP A 111 -13.43 5.28 -24.12
C ASP A 111 -14.68 4.49 -23.69
N LYS A 112 -15.51 5.16 -22.87
CA LYS A 112 -16.82 4.63 -22.49
C LYS A 112 -17.74 4.59 -23.72
N MET A 113 -18.32 3.42 -24.02
CA MET A 113 -19.31 3.30 -25.09
C MET A 113 -20.64 3.93 -24.65
N THR A 114 -21.37 4.51 -25.62
CA THR A 114 -22.66 5.18 -25.37
C THR A 114 -23.73 4.22 -24.79
N SER A 115 -23.61 2.94 -25.09
CA SER A 115 -24.51 1.88 -24.60
C SER A 115 -24.17 1.35 -23.20
N GLU A 116 -23.03 1.78 -22.62
CA GLU A 116 -22.59 1.27 -21.32
C GLU A 116 -23.09 2.14 -20.16
N THR A 117 -23.51 1.48 -19.08
CA THR A 117 -23.76 2.16 -17.80
C THR A 117 -22.44 2.53 -17.12
N ASP A 118 -22.48 3.53 -16.24
CA ASP A 118 -21.29 3.94 -15.46
C ASP A 118 -20.73 2.82 -14.60
N SER A 119 -21.57 1.91 -14.13
CA SER A 119 -21.16 0.76 -13.34
C SER A 119 -20.36 -0.23 -14.18
N VAL A 120 -20.81 -0.53 -15.39
CA VAL A 120 -20.12 -1.45 -16.32
C VAL A 120 -18.76 -0.87 -16.70
N TYR A 121 -18.72 0.42 -17.04
CA TYR A 121 -17.46 1.07 -17.41
C TYR A 121 -16.47 1.16 -16.25
N ARG A 122 -16.93 1.44 -15.00
CA ARG A 122 -16.05 1.40 -13.81
C ARG A 122 -15.47 0.01 -13.56
N ASN A 123 -16.25 -1.04 -13.74
CA ASN A 123 -15.74 -2.42 -13.61
C ASN A 123 -14.69 -2.74 -14.68
N TYR A 124 -14.93 -2.29 -15.93
CA TYR A 124 -13.94 -2.39 -16.99
C TYR A 124 -12.64 -1.65 -16.62
N LEU A 125 -12.72 -0.38 -16.15
CA LEU A 125 -11.55 0.39 -15.76
C LEU A 125 -10.78 -0.29 -14.63
N TYR A 126 -11.49 -0.82 -13.64
CA TYR A 126 -10.84 -1.56 -12.55
C TYR A 126 -10.05 -2.77 -13.09
N GLY A 127 -10.66 -3.60 -13.90
CA GLY A 127 -10.00 -4.75 -14.52
C GLY A 127 -8.81 -4.33 -15.40
N PHE A 128 -9.01 -3.31 -16.24
CA PHE A 128 -7.98 -2.77 -17.12
C PHE A 128 -6.75 -2.30 -16.34
N TYR A 129 -6.93 -1.47 -15.30
CA TYR A 129 -5.79 -1.00 -14.49
C TYR A 129 -5.16 -2.12 -13.67
N GLN A 130 -5.94 -3.10 -13.20
CA GLN A 130 -5.37 -4.27 -12.52
C GLN A 130 -4.42 -5.05 -13.45
N GLU A 131 -4.64 -5.06 -14.74
CA GLU A 131 -3.85 -5.82 -15.71
C GLU A 131 -2.69 -5.00 -16.30
N HIS A 132 -2.96 -3.74 -16.68
CA HIS A 132 -2.10 -2.94 -17.54
C HIS A 132 -1.28 -1.85 -16.82
N PHE A 133 -1.52 -1.60 -15.54
CA PHE A 133 -0.92 -0.45 -14.83
C PHE A 133 0.62 -0.40 -14.87
N PHE A 134 1.27 -1.54 -15.01
CA PHE A 134 2.73 -1.67 -15.07
C PHE A 134 3.28 -1.91 -16.48
N ASP A 135 2.47 -1.87 -17.54
CA ASP A 135 2.92 -2.21 -18.88
C ASP A 135 3.93 -1.20 -19.46
N ASN A 136 3.88 0.05 -18.99
CA ASN A 136 4.84 1.10 -19.39
C ASN A 136 6.12 1.11 -18.53
N ILE A 137 6.35 0.12 -17.66
CA ILE A 137 7.55 0.04 -16.84
C ILE A 137 8.44 -1.10 -17.32
N ASP A 138 9.67 -0.79 -17.68
CA ASP A 138 10.69 -1.80 -17.95
C ASP A 138 11.24 -2.37 -16.63
N LEU A 139 10.65 -3.45 -16.18
CA LEU A 139 11.07 -4.17 -14.96
C LEU A 139 12.32 -5.03 -15.16
N SER A 140 12.88 -5.10 -16.38
CA SER A 140 14.19 -5.72 -16.64
C SER A 140 15.35 -4.78 -16.30
N ASN A 141 15.10 -3.48 -16.24
CA ASN A 141 16.10 -2.45 -15.92
C ASN A 141 16.16 -2.19 -14.41
N GLN A 142 17.22 -2.68 -13.75
CA GLN A 142 17.39 -2.51 -12.30
C GLN A 142 17.43 -1.04 -11.83
N ASN A 143 17.79 -0.09 -12.69
CA ASN A 143 17.88 1.31 -12.28
C ASN A 143 16.51 1.94 -11.97
N ILE A 144 15.43 1.32 -12.41
CA ILE A 144 14.07 1.81 -12.13
C ILE A 144 13.77 1.88 -10.61
N ILE A 145 14.35 0.98 -9.80
CA ILE A 145 14.17 1.00 -8.34
C ILE A 145 14.86 2.17 -7.64
N ARG A 146 15.77 2.86 -8.35
CA ARG A 146 16.47 4.06 -7.86
C ARG A 146 15.70 5.34 -8.18
N THR A 147 14.56 5.23 -8.85
CA THR A 147 13.69 6.35 -9.17
C THR A 147 12.48 6.39 -8.22
N PRO A 148 11.95 7.57 -7.91
CA PRO A 148 10.74 7.67 -7.10
C PRO A 148 9.50 7.13 -7.83
N ILE A 149 9.57 6.95 -9.16
CA ILE A 149 8.43 6.57 -9.99
C ILE A 149 7.95 5.15 -9.68
N TYR A 150 8.88 4.20 -9.59
CA TYR A 150 8.51 2.80 -9.37
C TYR A 150 7.87 2.59 -7.99
N GLU A 151 8.45 3.18 -6.97
CA GLU A 151 7.91 3.13 -5.61
C GLU A 151 6.50 3.74 -5.54
N ALA A 152 6.34 4.95 -6.09
CA ALA A 152 5.04 5.64 -6.12
C ALA A 152 3.97 4.84 -6.89
N LYS A 153 4.35 4.17 -7.99
CA LYS A 153 3.43 3.32 -8.73
C LYS A 153 3.02 2.06 -7.96
N ILE A 154 3.95 1.40 -7.27
CA ILE A 154 3.60 0.27 -6.39
C ILE A 154 2.60 0.72 -5.33
N ASP A 155 2.88 1.81 -4.62
CA ASP A 155 2.01 2.32 -3.55
C ASP A 155 0.63 2.72 -4.09
N ARG A 156 0.59 3.45 -5.21
CA ARG A 156 -0.68 3.82 -5.85
C ARG A 156 -1.50 2.59 -6.27
N PHE A 157 -0.86 1.58 -6.82
CA PHE A 157 -1.54 0.36 -7.26
C PHE A 157 -2.20 -0.36 -6.08
N VAL A 158 -1.45 -0.62 -5.01
CA VAL A 158 -1.97 -1.39 -3.87
C VAL A 158 -2.88 -0.58 -2.96
N GLU A 159 -2.76 0.77 -2.91
CA GLU A 159 -3.54 1.62 -2.00
C GLU A 159 -4.75 2.28 -2.65
N LYS A 160 -4.67 2.62 -3.94
CA LYS A 160 -5.69 3.41 -4.64
C LYS A 160 -6.43 2.62 -5.73
N LEU A 161 -5.74 1.74 -6.43
CA LEU A 161 -6.30 0.98 -7.55
C LEU A 161 -6.72 -0.44 -7.16
N THR A 162 -6.44 -0.87 -5.94
CA THR A 162 -6.84 -2.21 -5.44
C THR A 162 -7.82 -2.06 -4.28
N ILE A 163 -8.87 -2.88 -4.29
CA ILE A 163 -9.83 -2.95 -3.18
C ILE A 163 -9.08 -3.36 -1.92
N ARG A 164 -9.28 -2.61 -0.83
CA ARG A 164 -8.61 -2.85 0.46
C ARG A 164 -9.21 -4.07 1.17
N HIS A 165 -9.09 -5.21 0.55
CA HIS A 165 -9.46 -6.52 1.09
C HIS A 165 -8.24 -7.45 1.00
N PRO A 166 -7.95 -8.30 2.01
CA PRO A 166 -6.76 -9.15 2.01
C PRO A 166 -6.58 -9.97 0.73
N ASP A 167 -7.63 -10.57 0.20
CA ASP A 167 -7.54 -11.37 -1.03
C ASP A 167 -7.21 -10.52 -2.25
N SER A 168 -7.83 -9.34 -2.39
CA SER A 168 -7.52 -8.44 -3.51
C SER A 168 -6.08 -7.96 -3.45
N ILE A 169 -5.60 -7.64 -2.24
CA ILE A 169 -4.21 -7.21 -2.03
C ILE A 169 -3.22 -8.35 -2.27
N LYS A 170 -3.52 -9.59 -1.86
CA LYS A 170 -2.68 -10.77 -2.19
C LYS A 170 -2.46 -10.90 -3.69
N PHE A 171 -3.54 -10.86 -4.47
CA PHE A 171 -3.45 -10.96 -5.94
C PHE A 171 -2.72 -9.78 -6.57
N ALA A 172 -2.98 -8.56 -6.12
CA ALA A 172 -2.31 -7.36 -6.61
C ALA A 172 -0.80 -7.40 -6.31
N ALA A 173 -0.42 -7.69 -5.06
CA ALA A 173 0.98 -7.82 -4.65
C ALA A 173 1.70 -8.93 -5.42
N GLN A 174 1.07 -10.10 -5.55
CA GLN A 174 1.61 -11.22 -6.33
C GLN A 174 1.87 -10.82 -7.79
N ARG A 175 0.91 -10.14 -8.44
CA ARG A 175 1.04 -9.71 -9.84
C ARG A 175 2.25 -8.81 -10.06
N ILE A 176 2.46 -7.82 -9.18
CA ILE A 176 3.63 -6.92 -9.28
C ILE A 176 4.92 -7.70 -9.06
N ILE A 177 4.95 -8.54 -8.04
CA ILE A 177 6.14 -9.33 -7.70
C ILE A 177 6.47 -10.29 -8.84
N ASP A 178 5.49 -11.02 -9.38
CA ASP A 178 5.70 -11.95 -10.50
C ASP A 178 6.21 -11.21 -11.75
N LYS A 179 5.66 -10.02 -12.08
CA LYS A 179 6.18 -9.17 -13.18
C LYS A 179 7.63 -8.70 -12.92
N SER A 180 7.99 -8.43 -11.67
CA SER A 180 9.33 -7.95 -11.30
C SER A 180 10.42 -9.02 -11.36
N MET A 181 10.06 -10.30 -11.51
CA MET A 181 11.02 -11.41 -11.63
C MET A 181 11.88 -11.35 -12.90
N ALA A 182 11.59 -10.44 -13.83
CA ALA A 182 12.43 -10.19 -15.00
C ALA A 182 13.85 -9.72 -14.64
N ASN A 183 14.05 -9.16 -13.43
CA ASN A 183 15.35 -8.75 -12.89
C ASN A 183 15.42 -9.05 -11.39
N GLU A 184 16.51 -9.65 -10.93
CA GLU A 184 16.66 -10.09 -9.54
C GLU A 184 16.61 -8.94 -8.52
N GLU A 185 17.26 -7.80 -8.80
CA GLU A 185 17.25 -6.63 -7.91
C GLU A 185 15.87 -5.96 -7.83
N VAL A 186 15.17 -5.90 -8.96
CA VAL A 186 13.78 -5.36 -9.00
C VAL A 186 12.83 -6.29 -8.24
N PHE A 187 12.98 -7.60 -8.42
CA PHE A 187 12.20 -8.60 -7.68
C PHE A 187 12.44 -8.50 -6.17
N LYS A 188 13.71 -8.47 -5.76
CA LYS A 188 14.12 -8.33 -4.36
C LYS A 188 13.55 -7.07 -3.73
N TYR A 189 13.71 -5.92 -4.38
CA TYR A 189 13.15 -4.64 -3.93
C TYR A 189 11.63 -4.72 -3.75
N THR A 190 10.94 -5.20 -4.78
CA THR A 190 9.47 -5.27 -4.82
C THR A 190 8.91 -6.18 -3.72
N LEU A 191 9.51 -7.36 -3.59
CA LEU A 191 9.10 -8.33 -2.55
C LEU A 191 9.34 -7.78 -1.15
N ILE A 192 10.53 -7.24 -0.87
CA ILE A 192 10.87 -6.68 0.45
C ILE A 192 9.95 -5.49 0.79
N LYS A 193 9.72 -4.58 -0.17
CA LYS A 193 8.83 -3.42 0.04
C LYS A 193 7.41 -3.88 0.41
N LEU A 194 6.80 -4.74 -0.39
CA LEU A 194 5.42 -5.18 -0.16
C LEU A 194 5.30 -6.06 1.10
N PHE A 195 6.23 -6.96 1.33
CA PHE A 195 6.26 -7.77 2.53
C PHE A 195 6.33 -6.90 3.80
N ASN A 196 7.26 -5.95 3.86
CA ASN A 196 7.41 -5.06 5.00
C ASN A 196 6.20 -4.12 5.18
N LYS A 197 5.60 -3.63 4.09
CA LYS A 197 4.39 -2.81 4.13
C LYS A 197 3.26 -3.53 4.86
N TYR A 198 2.98 -4.78 4.47
CA TYR A 198 1.88 -5.55 5.08
C TYR A 198 2.25 -6.15 6.42
N ALA A 199 3.53 -6.45 6.67
CA ALA A 199 4.02 -6.90 7.97
C ALA A 199 3.88 -5.85 9.08
N ARG A 200 3.77 -4.57 8.72
CA ARG A 200 3.55 -3.43 9.64
C ARG A 200 2.12 -2.87 9.54
N SER A 201 1.27 -3.50 8.76
CA SER A 201 -0.10 -3.03 8.57
C SER A 201 -0.90 -3.17 9.87
N GLN A 202 -1.66 -2.13 10.19
CA GLN A 202 -2.61 -2.14 11.30
C GLN A 202 -4.03 -2.50 10.84
N TYR A 203 -4.23 -2.74 9.55
CA TYR A 203 -5.52 -3.17 9.03
C TYR A 203 -5.73 -4.67 9.28
N MET A 204 -6.86 -4.98 9.88
CA MET A 204 -7.27 -6.35 10.19
C MET A 204 -7.25 -7.23 8.93
N GLY A 205 -6.71 -8.44 9.06
CA GLY A 205 -6.66 -9.43 7.99
C GLY A 205 -5.46 -9.32 7.03
N MET A 206 -4.65 -8.23 7.11
CA MET A 206 -3.46 -8.11 6.25
C MET A 206 -2.35 -9.11 6.60
N ASP A 207 -2.43 -9.79 7.73
CA ASP A 207 -1.58 -10.95 8.06
C ASP A 207 -1.65 -12.05 6.99
N ALA A 208 -2.83 -12.23 6.38
CA ALA A 208 -3.00 -13.17 5.27
C ALA A 208 -2.15 -12.81 4.03
N VAL A 209 -1.87 -11.52 3.80
CA VAL A 209 -0.97 -11.07 2.74
C VAL A 209 0.48 -11.44 3.09
N VAL A 210 0.88 -11.22 4.35
CA VAL A 210 2.24 -11.58 4.83
C VAL A 210 2.49 -13.07 4.68
N VAL A 211 1.55 -13.90 5.14
CA VAL A 211 1.64 -15.37 5.02
C VAL A 211 1.74 -15.78 3.55
N HIS A 212 0.86 -15.27 2.70
CA HIS A 212 0.86 -15.57 1.27
C HIS A 212 2.19 -15.22 0.59
N LEU A 213 2.75 -14.03 0.84
CA LEU A 213 4.02 -13.61 0.25
C LEU A 213 5.19 -14.42 0.80
N ALA A 214 5.18 -14.74 2.09
CA ALA A 214 6.21 -15.58 2.70
C ALA A 214 6.25 -16.97 2.09
N GLU A 215 5.11 -17.65 2.04
CA GLU A 215 5.01 -19.01 1.50
C GLU A 215 5.37 -19.08 0.01
N ARG A 216 4.86 -18.11 -0.77
CA ARG A 216 5.03 -18.11 -2.22
C ARG A 216 6.45 -17.78 -2.68
N TYR A 217 7.18 -16.93 -1.95
CA TYR A 217 8.47 -16.41 -2.41
C TYR A 217 9.64 -16.74 -1.50
N TYR A 218 9.51 -16.59 -0.19
CA TYR A 218 10.60 -16.88 0.75
C TYR A 218 10.74 -18.37 1.04
N LEU A 219 9.67 -19.00 1.48
CA LEU A 219 9.70 -20.42 1.89
C LEU A 219 9.73 -21.38 0.70
N SER A 220 9.34 -20.90 -0.49
CA SER A 220 9.48 -21.65 -1.74
C SER A 220 10.90 -21.60 -2.35
N GLY A 221 11.83 -20.86 -1.74
CA GLY A 221 13.20 -20.71 -2.22
C GLY A 221 13.40 -19.74 -3.38
N LYS A 222 12.36 -19.00 -3.81
CA LYS A 222 12.50 -18.02 -4.90
C LYS A 222 13.30 -16.79 -4.49
N ALA A 223 13.29 -16.41 -3.20
CA ALA A 223 14.09 -15.33 -2.64
C ALA A 223 15.51 -15.81 -2.34
N SER A 224 16.32 -16.06 -3.38
CA SER A 224 17.67 -16.65 -3.32
C SER A 224 18.66 -15.88 -2.44
N TRP A 225 18.44 -14.58 -2.26
CA TRP A 225 19.26 -13.69 -1.41
C TRP A 225 18.98 -13.83 0.09
N ALA A 226 17.89 -14.48 0.49
CA ALA A 226 17.52 -14.62 1.89
C ALA A 226 18.34 -15.76 2.53
N ASP A 227 19.11 -15.42 3.57
CA ASP A 227 19.89 -16.41 4.31
C ASP A 227 19.01 -17.30 5.21
N SER A 228 19.60 -18.38 5.72
CA SER A 228 18.90 -19.37 6.56
C SER A 228 18.30 -18.74 7.84
N THR A 229 18.95 -17.75 8.42
CA THR A 229 18.47 -17.04 9.62
C THR A 229 17.23 -16.21 9.32
N GLN A 230 17.23 -15.51 8.18
CA GLN A 230 16.08 -14.75 7.71
C GLN A 230 14.90 -15.68 7.39
N ILE A 231 15.15 -16.78 6.68
CA ILE A 231 14.12 -17.78 6.36
C ILE A 231 13.53 -18.39 7.64
N ALA A 232 14.36 -18.73 8.65
CA ALA A 232 13.87 -19.26 9.91
C ALA A 232 12.94 -18.28 10.65
N LYS A 233 13.28 -16.99 10.71
CA LYS A 233 12.43 -15.95 11.30
C LYS A 233 11.11 -15.76 10.54
N ILE A 234 11.16 -15.80 9.21
CA ILE A 234 9.97 -15.72 8.37
C ILE A 234 9.08 -16.93 8.59
N TYR A 235 9.66 -18.14 8.64
CA TYR A 235 8.92 -19.37 8.92
C TYR A 235 8.22 -19.32 10.28
N GLU A 236 8.93 -18.96 11.35
CA GLU A 236 8.36 -18.79 12.68
C GLU A 236 7.19 -17.81 12.67
N ARG A 237 7.35 -16.67 11.97
CA ARG A 237 6.27 -15.71 11.81
C ARG A 237 5.06 -16.28 11.08
N VAL A 238 5.27 -17.03 10.00
CA VAL A 238 4.18 -17.69 9.24
C VAL A 238 3.44 -18.68 10.12
N VAL A 239 4.14 -19.52 10.87
CA VAL A 239 3.52 -20.50 11.80
C VAL A 239 2.64 -19.78 12.83
N ASN A 240 3.14 -18.69 13.42
CA ASN A 240 2.40 -17.92 14.41
C ASN A 240 1.16 -17.20 13.84
N LEU A 241 1.22 -16.74 12.58
CA LEU A 241 0.11 -16.02 11.94
C LEU A 241 -0.93 -16.95 11.33
N SER A 242 -0.51 -18.05 10.70
CA SER A 242 -1.37 -18.93 9.89
C SER A 242 -2.57 -19.49 10.67
N SER A 243 -2.35 -19.84 11.94
CA SER A 243 -3.41 -20.38 12.80
C SER A 243 -4.41 -19.33 13.29
N ASN A 244 -4.10 -18.03 13.11
CA ASN A 244 -4.91 -16.92 13.60
C ASN A 244 -5.50 -16.05 12.47
N LEU A 245 -5.40 -16.48 11.22
CA LEU A 245 -5.97 -15.75 10.11
C LEU A 245 -7.50 -15.69 10.19
N ILE A 246 -8.08 -14.60 9.72
CA ILE A 246 -9.54 -14.45 9.63
C ILE A 246 -10.12 -15.60 8.79
N GLY A 247 -11.19 -16.23 9.32
CA GLY A 247 -11.83 -17.40 8.71
C GLY A 247 -11.24 -18.74 9.15
N MET A 248 -10.11 -18.76 9.84
CA MET A 248 -9.56 -19.98 10.44
C MET A 248 -10.20 -20.26 11.80
N LYS A 249 -10.28 -21.53 12.15
CA LYS A 249 -10.72 -21.93 13.49
C LYS A 249 -9.64 -21.55 14.50
N ALA A 250 -10.01 -20.75 15.52
CA ALA A 250 -9.09 -20.39 16.59
C ALA A 250 -8.48 -21.64 17.25
N PRO A 251 -7.19 -21.62 17.59
CA PRO A 251 -6.58 -22.69 18.36
C PRO A 251 -7.33 -22.95 19.67
N GLU A 252 -7.34 -24.22 20.12
CA GLU A 252 -7.92 -24.55 21.40
C GLU A 252 -7.12 -23.96 22.55
N LEU A 253 -7.83 -23.36 23.51
CA LEU A 253 -7.27 -22.85 24.75
C LEU A 253 -7.93 -23.56 25.93
N ILE A 254 -7.14 -24.25 26.72
CA ILE A 254 -7.57 -24.90 27.95
C ILE A 254 -6.87 -24.23 29.12
N MET A 255 -7.65 -23.46 29.91
CA MET A 255 -7.13 -22.65 31.01
C MET A 255 -7.84 -22.97 32.32
N GLN A 256 -7.19 -22.76 33.45
CA GLN A 256 -7.82 -22.86 34.76
C GLN A 256 -8.56 -21.58 35.11
N ASP A 257 -9.81 -21.71 35.55
CA ASP A 257 -10.58 -20.61 36.12
C ASP A 257 -10.17 -20.31 37.59
N THR A 258 -10.80 -19.30 38.18
CA THR A 258 -10.53 -18.87 39.56
C THR A 258 -10.85 -19.96 40.61
N SER A 259 -11.65 -20.99 40.25
CA SER A 259 -12.00 -22.15 41.07
C SER A 259 -11.06 -23.36 40.80
N LYS A 260 -10.01 -23.16 40.00
CA LYS A 260 -9.04 -24.20 39.55
C LYS A 260 -9.67 -25.28 38.65
N GLN A 261 -10.83 -25.01 38.05
CA GLN A 261 -11.42 -25.91 37.06
C GLN A 261 -10.92 -25.56 35.67
N TYR A 262 -10.69 -26.59 34.85
CA TYR A 262 -10.28 -26.39 33.45
C TYR A 262 -11.47 -25.96 32.60
N ARG A 263 -11.29 -24.91 31.82
CA ARG A 263 -12.25 -24.40 30.85
C ARG A 263 -11.60 -24.45 29.45
N SER A 264 -12.38 -24.90 28.48
CA SER A 264 -11.99 -25.04 27.09
C SER A 264 -12.71 -23.95 26.27
N LEU A 265 -11.97 -23.23 25.42
CA LEU A 265 -12.53 -22.24 24.52
C LEU A 265 -13.57 -22.85 23.58
N HIS A 266 -13.30 -24.05 23.04
CA HIS A 266 -14.22 -24.71 22.13
C HIS A 266 -15.42 -25.39 22.82
N SER A 267 -15.46 -25.41 24.13
CA SER A 267 -16.65 -25.91 24.88
C SER A 267 -17.78 -24.89 24.92
N LEU A 268 -17.52 -23.61 24.62
CA LEU A 268 -18.56 -22.58 24.60
C LEU A 268 -19.53 -22.82 23.43
N LYS A 269 -20.83 -22.62 23.68
CA LYS A 269 -21.91 -22.97 22.73
C LYS A 269 -22.67 -21.75 22.19
N SER A 270 -22.16 -20.55 22.43
CA SER A 270 -22.73 -19.32 21.90
C SER A 270 -22.52 -19.17 20.41
N LYS A 271 -23.37 -18.34 19.79
CA LYS A 271 -23.22 -17.98 18.36
C LYS A 271 -21.90 -17.24 18.08
N TYR A 272 -21.49 -16.39 19.02
CA TYR A 272 -20.23 -15.65 18.99
C TYR A 272 -19.49 -15.84 20.32
N THR A 273 -18.17 -16.00 20.25
CA THR A 273 -17.28 -16.01 21.41
C THR A 273 -16.31 -14.86 21.33
N VAL A 274 -16.26 -14.02 22.35
CA VAL A 274 -15.25 -12.97 22.49
C VAL A 274 -14.08 -13.55 23.27
N LEU A 275 -12.93 -13.72 22.62
CA LEU A 275 -11.68 -14.10 23.27
C LEU A 275 -10.95 -12.82 23.69
N LEU A 276 -10.81 -12.62 25.01
CA LEU A 276 -10.20 -11.43 25.59
C LEU A 276 -8.91 -11.79 26.32
N PHE A 277 -7.79 -11.21 25.90
CA PHE A 277 -6.52 -11.26 26.63
C PHE A 277 -6.36 -9.96 27.42
N TRP A 278 -6.16 -10.06 28.74
CA TRP A 278 -6.14 -8.89 29.60
C TRP A 278 -5.21 -9.01 30.81
N ASP A 279 -4.91 -7.89 31.45
CA ASP A 279 -4.09 -7.82 32.66
C ASP A 279 -4.61 -6.71 33.58
N VAL A 280 -4.56 -6.91 34.90
CA VAL A 280 -4.98 -5.93 35.89
C VAL A 280 -4.05 -4.71 35.95
N SER A 281 -2.82 -4.81 35.47
CA SER A 281 -1.88 -3.68 35.37
C SER A 281 -2.11 -2.83 34.12
N CYS A 282 -2.86 -3.34 33.13
CA CYS A 282 -3.14 -2.67 31.87
C CYS A 282 -4.22 -1.58 32.04
N SER A 283 -3.84 -0.33 31.94
CA SER A 283 -4.75 0.82 32.07
C SER A 283 -5.89 0.81 31.03
N HIS A 284 -5.58 0.44 29.80
CA HIS A 284 -6.57 0.32 28.73
C HIS A 284 -7.60 -0.79 29.01
N CYS A 285 -7.14 -1.93 29.53
CA CYS A 285 -8.03 -3.00 29.94
C CYS A 285 -9.01 -2.53 31.03
N LYS A 286 -8.51 -1.80 32.03
CA LYS A 286 -9.38 -1.23 33.10
C LYS A 286 -10.46 -0.29 32.55
N GLN A 287 -10.15 0.47 31.52
CA GLN A 287 -11.12 1.39 30.91
C GLN A 287 -12.22 0.65 30.13
N ILE A 288 -11.89 -0.45 29.43
CA ILE A 288 -12.84 -1.17 28.58
C ILE A 288 -13.72 -2.17 29.36
N MET A 289 -13.28 -2.63 30.54
CA MET A 289 -14.00 -3.64 31.33
C MET A 289 -15.42 -3.25 31.73
N PRO A 290 -15.72 -2.00 32.15
CA PRO A 290 -17.10 -1.59 32.44
C PRO A 290 -18.03 -1.68 31.22
N GLU A 291 -17.55 -1.26 30.06
CA GLU A 291 -18.31 -1.32 28.79
C GLU A 291 -18.57 -2.77 28.38
N LEU A 292 -17.55 -3.63 28.48
CA LEU A 292 -17.67 -5.05 28.19
C LEU A 292 -18.68 -5.73 29.13
N LYS A 293 -18.64 -5.40 30.42
CA LYS A 293 -19.62 -5.93 31.40
C LYS A 293 -21.03 -5.50 31.04
N GLU A 294 -21.25 -4.23 30.71
CA GLU A 294 -22.58 -3.76 30.32
C GLU A 294 -23.04 -4.45 29.03
N PHE A 295 -22.17 -4.62 28.05
CA PHE A 295 -22.44 -5.35 26.81
C PHE A 295 -22.88 -6.80 27.10
N ILE A 296 -22.14 -7.51 27.95
CA ILE A 296 -22.45 -8.89 28.32
C ILE A 296 -23.82 -8.98 29.04
N ASN A 297 -24.07 -8.08 29.99
CA ASN A 297 -25.29 -8.10 30.78
C ASN A 297 -26.58 -7.88 29.96
N ARG A 298 -26.47 -7.14 28.86
CA ARG A 298 -27.62 -6.89 27.96
C ARG A 298 -27.72 -7.88 26.79
N THR A 299 -26.72 -8.77 26.63
CA THR A 299 -26.67 -9.72 25.52
C THR A 299 -27.02 -11.15 26.01
N PRO A 300 -27.95 -11.88 25.37
CA PRO A 300 -28.23 -13.25 25.72
C PRO A 300 -27.00 -14.16 25.65
N SER A 301 -26.83 -15.04 26.61
CA SER A 301 -25.64 -15.91 26.73
C SER A 301 -25.53 -16.97 25.63
N ASP A 302 -26.60 -17.29 24.94
CA ASP A 302 -26.61 -18.13 23.72
C ASP A 302 -26.11 -17.38 22.49
N SER A 303 -26.23 -16.07 22.53
CA SER A 303 -25.74 -15.20 21.44
C SER A 303 -24.26 -14.88 21.58
N VAL A 304 -23.80 -14.43 22.76
CA VAL A 304 -22.40 -14.07 23.00
C VAL A 304 -21.91 -14.59 24.35
N GLN A 305 -20.76 -15.23 24.35
CA GLN A 305 -20.01 -15.57 25.57
C GLN A 305 -18.60 -14.98 25.49
N VAL A 306 -18.00 -14.73 26.65
CA VAL A 306 -16.63 -14.21 26.75
C VAL A 306 -15.74 -15.29 27.35
N PHE A 307 -14.62 -15.56 26.70
CA PHE A 307 -13.51 -16.34 27.24
C PHE A 307 -12.37 -15.38 27.57
N ALA A 308 -12.25 -15.01 28.84
CA ALA A 308 -11.27 -14.02 29.29
C ALA A 308 -10.01 -14.69 29.82
N VAL A 309 -8.88 -14.46 29.19
CA VAL A 309 -7.58 -14.99 29.56
C VAL A 309 -6.77 -13.93 30.30
N TYR A 310 -6.49 -14.18 31.57
CA TYR A 310 -5.61 -13.32 32.34
C TYR A 310 -4.14 -13.59 32.03
N LEU A 311 -3.40 -12.55 31.62
CA LEU A 311 -1.99 -12.66 31.23
C LEU A 311 -1.03 -12.33 32.37
N GLY A 312 -1.53 -11.76 33.48
CA GLY A 312 -0.71 -11.36 34.61
C GLY A 312 -0.29 -12.55 35.48
N LYS A 313 0.66 -12.30 36.37
CA LYS A 313 1.23 -13.31 37.29
C LYS A 313 0.60 -13.28 38.69
N ASP A 314 -0.03 -12.16 39.09
CA ASP A 314 -0.63 -12.02 40.41
C ASP A 314 -2.07 -12.50 40.44
N ILE A 315 -2.23 -13.76 40.84
CA ILE A 315 -3.54 -14.42 40.97
C ILE A 315 -4.41 -13.77 42.06
N LYS A 316 -3.79 -13.18 43.12
CA LYS A 316 -4.56 -12.55 44.20
C LYS A 316 -5.17 -11.23 43.71
N GLU A 317 -4.37 -10.44 43.02
CA GLU A 317 -4.84 -9.18 42.42
C GLU A 317 -5.91 -9.45 41.34
N TRP A 318 -5.70 -10.47 40.47
CA TRP A 318 -6.70 -10.92 39.51
C TRP A 318 -8.07 -11.23 40.18
N LYS A 319 -8.08 -12.12 41.19
CA LYS A 319 -9.32 -12.48 41.90
C LYS A 319 -9.98 -11.28 42.57
N LYS A 320 -9.19 -10.41 43.22
CA LYS A 320 -9.66 -9.16 43.84
C LYS A 320 -10.35 -8.27 42.79
N PHE A 321 -9.72 -8.06 41.64
CA PHE A 321 -10.26 -7.24 40.56
C PHE A 321 -11.58 -7.76 40.02
N LEU A 322 -11.69 -9.08 39.80
CA LEU A 322 -12.96 -9.72 39.34
C LEU A 322 -14.11 -9.48 40.32
N ILE A 323 -13.84 -9.63 41.62
CA ILE A 323 -14.84 -9.44 42.69
C ILE A 323 -15.28 -7.99 42.77
N GLU A 324 -14.32 -7.05 42.86
CA GLU A 324 -14.58 -5.60 43.00
C GLU A 324 -15.36 -5.04 41.80
N ASN A 325 -15.09 -5.51 40.62
CA ASN A 325 -15.75 -5.06 39.37
C ASN A 325 -16.99 -5.90 39.02
N LYS A 326 -17.30 -6.98 39.80
CA LYS A 326 -18.40 -7.90 39.54
C LYS A 326 -18.44 -8.37 38.09
N LEU A 327 -17.30 -8.83 37.58
CA LEU A 327 -17.18 -9.30 36.21
C LEU A 327 -17.78 -10.71 36.10
N PRO A 328 -18.55 -11.01 35.03
CA PRO A 328 -19.29 -12.28 34.90
C PRO A 328 -18.46 -13.42 34.31
N PHE A 329 -17.15 -13.25 34.15
CA PHE A 329 -16.24 -14.22 33.52
C PHE A 329 -14.93 -14.43 34.31
#